data_1e955edaadb2a21ac8f3a92a9a675504
#
_entry.id   1e955edaadb2a21ac8f3a92a9a675504
#
_cell.length_a   1.000
_cell.length_b   1.000
_cell.length_c   1.000
_cell.angle_alpha   90.00
_cell.angle_beta   90.00
_cell.angle_gamma   90.00
#
_symmetry.space_group_name_H-M   'P 1'
#
loop_
_entity.id
_entity.type
_entity.pdbx_description
1 polymer ?
#
loop_
_entity_poly.entity_id
_entity_poly.type
_entity_poly.pdbx_seq_one_letter_code
_entity_poly.pdbx_strand_id
1 'polypeptide(L)'
;MTPPRSRLQRAGMSRDIVYFDLETQRTANDVGGWDKKRDMGMSLGVTYSTRLGEYQIFSEKRVDDLVQQLLRADLVVGFNVINFDYEVLMGYTVLDLPHQCRTLDLMVDIEKKLGHRLGLDAVASASLGVGKTGDGLDAIRWWREGRVLEIAEYCCFDVKCTKLVHEFGATNKKVLYDDRFKQRKNVAVEWVV
;
A
#
# COMPACT_ATOMS: atom_id res chain seq x y z
N MET A 1 -20.31 -2.28 -31.54
CA MET A 1 -20.58 -2.80 -30.18
C MET A 1 -19.91 -4.16 -30.07
N THR A 2 -18.80 -4.25 -29.36
CA THR A 2 -18.10 -5.53 -29.12
C THR A 2 -18.82 -6.24 -27.96
N PRO A 3 -19.20 -7.53 -28.08
CA PRO A 3 -19.92 -8.22 -27.02
C PRO A 3 -19.04 -8.36 -25.77
N PRO A 4 -19.59 -8.37 -24.55
CA PRO A 4 -18.83 -8.55 -23.33
C PRO A 4 -18.16 -9.93 -23.33
N ARG A 5 -16.86 -9.98 -23.06
CA ARG A 5 -16.09 -11.23 -22.95
C ARG A 5 -16.74 -12.14 -21.92
N SER A 6 -17.05 -13.37 -22.32
CA SER A 6 -17.75 -14.35 -21.50
C SER A 6 -16.95 -14.74 -20.24
N ARG A 7 -17.65 -15.13 -19.17
CA ARG A 7 -17.10 -15.61 -17.90
C ARG A 7 -16.06 -16.75 -18.07
N LEU A 8 -16.14 -17.52 -19.15
CA LEU A 8 -15.24 -18.63 -19.49
C LEU A 8 -13.83 -18.20 -19.92
N GLN A 9 -13.64 -16.94 -20.41
CA GLN A 9 -12.32 -16.43 -20.75
C GLN A 9 -11.50 -15.94 -19.54
N ARG A 10 -12.09 -15.83 -18.35
CA ARG A 10 -11.37 -15.49 -17.09
C ARG A 10 -10.76 -16.71 -16.40
N ALA A 11 -11.11 -17.92 -16.77
CA ALA A 11 -10.68 -19.15 -16.08
C ALA A 11 -9.21 -19.56 -16.30
N GLY A 12 -8.45 -18.81 -17.12
CA GLY A 12 -7.02 -19.06 -17.39
C GLY A 12 -6.07 -17.92 -17.05
N MET A 13 -6.57 -16.80 -16.51
CA MET A 13 -5.73 -15.67 -16.09
C MET A 13 -5.46 -15.77 -14.59
N SER A 14 -4.19 -15.84 -14.19
CA SER A 14 -3.82 -15.72 -12.79
C SER A 14 -4.40 -14.45 -12.18
N ARG A 15 -4.87 -14.55 -10.94
CA ARG A 15 -5.40 -13.43 -10.15
C ARG A 15 -4.39 -12.30 -10.10
N ASP A 16 -4.81 -11.08 -10.41
CA ASP A 16 -3.95 -9.90 -10.29
C ASP A 16 -4.01 -9.32 -8.88
N ILE A 17 -2.97 -9.55 -8.12
CA ILE A 17 -2.75 -8.86 -6.85
C ILE A 17 -1.89 -7.65 -7.13
N VAL A 18 -2.43 -6.47 -6.82
CA VAL A 18 -1.71 -5.19 -6.93
C VAL A 18 -1.29 -4.74 -5.53
N TYR A 19 -0.01 -4.75 -5.26
CA TYR A 19 0.57 -4.15 -4.06
C TYR A 19 0.75 -2.66 -4.31
N PHE A 20 0.38 -1.81 -3.34
CA PHE A 20 0.27 -0.38 -3.54
C PHE A 20 0.73 0.40 -2.31
N ASP A 21 1.38 1.52 -2.57
CA ASP A 21 1.77 2.55 -1.61
C ASP A 21 1.92 3.89 -2.32
N LEU A 22 1.79 5.02 -1.61
CA LEU A 22 2.05 6.35 -2.15
C LEU A 22 2.74 7.26 -1.14
N GLU A 23 3.41 8.31 -1.69
CA GLU A 23 4.00 9.37 -0.91
C GLU A 23 3.28 10.70 -1.17
N THR A 24 3.31 11.60 -0.17
CA THR A 24 2.60 12.87 -0.24
C THR A 24 3.52 14.07 -0.44
N GLN A 25 2.95 15.16 -0.97
CA GLN A 25 3.66 16.44 -1.16
C GLN A 25 3.71 17.26 0.13
N ARG A 26 2.71 17.07 1.01
CA ARG A 26 2.45 17.89 2.21
C ARG A 26 2.23 17.02 3.42
N THR A 27 2.62 17.54 4.58
CA THR A 27 2.34 16.92 5.88
C THR A 27 0.91 17.21 6.34
N ALA A 28 0.44 16.50 7.38
CA ALA A 28 -0.82 16.82 8.04
C ALA A 28 -0.81 18.26 8.58
N ASN A 29 0.32 18.74 9.09
CA ASN A 29 0.45 20.12 9.59
C ASN A 29 0.31 21.17 8.47
N ASP A 30 0.84 20.89 7.27
CA ASP A 30 0.75 21.80 6.13
C ASP A 30 -0.69 22.01 5.66
N VAL A 31 -1.55 21.00 5.83
CA VAL A 31 -2.96 21.03 5.39
C VAL A 31 -3.94 21.32 6.53
N GLY A 32 -3.46 21.43 7.77
CA GLY A 32 -4.28 21.79 8.92
C GLY A 32 -4.88 20.63 9.70
N GLY A 33 -4.40 19.39 9.48
CA GLY A 33 -4.77 18.22 10.30
C GLY A 33 -4.88 16.91 9.53
N TRP A 34 -4.93 15.82 10.28
CA TRP A 34 -5.05 14.45 9.74
C TRP A 34 -6.43 14.16 9.10
N ASP A 35 -7.43 14.97 9.35
CA ASP A 35 -8.76 14.92 8.71
C ASP A 35 -8.75 15.46 7.27
N LYS A 36 -7.67 16.12 6.86
CA LYS A 36 -7.48 16.75 5.54
C LYS A 36 -6.51 16.01 4.64
N LYS A 37 -6.46 14.70 4.70
CA LYS A 37 -5.57 13.88 3.87
C LYS A 37 -5.76 14.11 2.38
N ARG A 38 -6.98 14.39 1.94
CA ARG A 38 -7.32 14.73 0.53
C ARG A 38 -6.60 15.96 0.00
N ASP A 39 -6.16 16.86 0.91
CA ASP A 39 -5.43 18.06 0.56
C ASP A 39 -3.90 17.86 0.57
N MET A 40 -3.40 16.69 1.01
CA MET A 40 -1.95 16.44 1.10
C MET A 40 -1.28 16.34 -0.27
N GLY A 41 -2.02 15.94 -1.30
CA GLY A 41 -1.50 15.75 -2.66
C GLY A 41 -0.52 14.57 -2.77
N MET A 42 -0.58 13.82 -3.86
CA MET A 42 0.33 12.71 -4.15
C MET A 42 1.61 13.23 -4.79
N SER A 43 2.79 12.96 -4.23
CA SER A 43 4.07 13.22 -4.88
C SER A 43 4.35 12.15 -5.94
N LEU A 44 4.25 10.89 -5.56
CA LEU A 44 4.18 9.75 -6.46
C LEU A 44 3.48 8.56 -5.79
N GLY A 45 2.98 7.64 -6.60
CA GLY A 45 2.47 6.35 -6.15
C GLY A 45 3.21 5.20 -6.86
N VAL A 46 3.33 4.08 -6.19
CA VAL A 46 3.97 2.88 -6.74
C VAL A 46 3.04 1.69 -6.60
N THR A 47 2.99 0.88 -7.64
CA THR A 47 2.34 -0.42 -7.60
C THR A 47 3.29 -1.53 -8.03
N TYR A 48 3.04 -2.76 -7.56
CA TYR A 48 3.56 -3.99 -8.14
C TYR A 48 2.37 -4.88 -8.50
N SER A 49 2.23 -5.23 -9.76
CA SER A 49 1.17 -6.14 -10.25
C SER A 49 1.73 -7.54 -10.42
N THR A 50 1.11 -8.55 -9.81
CA THR A 50 1.50 -9.96 -9.97
C THR A 50 1.26 -10.46 -11.39
N ARG A 51 0.26 -9.92 -12.10
CA ARG A 51 -0.04 -10.26 -13.49
C ARG A 51 1.00 -9.71 -14.46
N LEU A 52 1.47 -8.46 -14.23
CA LEU A 52 2.49 -7.83 -15.06
C LEU A 52 3.91 -8.27 -14.68
N GLY A 53 4.13 -8.67 -13.43
CA GLY A 53 5.43 -9.04 -12.90
C GLY A 53 6.38 -7.85 -12.72
N GLU A 54 5.85 -6.62 -12.65
CA GLU A 54 6.65 -5.39 -12.64
C GLU A 54 6.12 -4.32 -11.69
N TYR A 55 7.01 -3.40 -11.32
CA TYR A 55 6.66 -2.17 -10.63
C TYR A 55 6.25 -1.10 -11.65
N GLN A 56 5.25 -0.29 -11.27
CA GLN A 56 4.85 0.88 -12.02
C GLN A 56 4.85 2.09 -11.10
N ILE A 57 5.44 3.20 -11.58
CA ILE A 57 5.57 4.45 -10.85
C ILE A 57 4.65 5.48 -11.50
N PHE A 58 3.82 6.15 -10.70
CA PHE A 58 2.84 7.13 -11.12
C PHE A 58 3.17 8.49 -10.49
N SER A 59 3.44 9.47 -11.32
CA SER A 59 3.45 10.88 -10.89
C SER A 59 2.02 11.37 -10.65
N GLU A 60 1.86 12.50 -9.97
CA GLU A 60 0.55 13.15 -9.77
C GLU A 60 -0.25 13.30 -11.07
N LYS A 61 0.43 13.61 -12.20
CA LYS A 61 -0.23 13.74 -13.52
C LYS A 61 -0.84 12.43 -14.04
N ARG A 62 -0.45 11.31 -13.48
CA ARG A 62 -0.92 9.97 -13.84
C ARG A 62 -1.78 9.33 -12.74
N VAL A 63 -2.34 10.14 -11.85
CA VAL A 63 -3.19 9.63 -10.76
C VAL A 63 -4.40 8.86 -11.27
N ASP A 64 -4.99 9.28 -12.39
CA ASP A 64 -6.13 8.57 -13.00
C ASP A 64 -5.75 7.16 -13.47
N ASP A 65 -4.55 6.99 -14.06
CA ASP A 65 -4.03 5.68 -14.45
C ASP A 65 -3.86 4.76 -13.23
N LEU A 66 -3.32 5.30 -12.15
CA LEU A 66 -3.17 4.60 -10.88
C LEU A 66 -4.53 4.14 -10.33
N VAL A 67 -5.49 5.07 -10.22
CA VAL A 67 -6.85 4.76 -9.77
C VAL A 67 -7.49 3.67 -10.63
N GLN A 68 -7.36 3.76 -11.96
CA GLN A 68 -7.87 2.74 -12.88
C GLN A 68 -7.21 1.38 -12.69
N GLN A 69 -5.92 1.32 -12.37
CA GLN A 69 -5.23 0.06 -12.07
C GLN A 69 -5.77 -0.56 -10.78
N LEU A 70 -5.93 0.23 -9.72
CA LEU A 70 -6.46 -0.25 -8.43
C LEU A 70 -7.88 -0.80 -8.58
N LEU A 71 -8.75 -0.10 -9.33
CA LEU A 71 -10.13 -0.56 -9.60
C LEU A 71 -10.21 -1.85 -10.42
N ARG A 72 -9.21 -2.14 -11.25
CA ARG A 72 -9.15 -3.35 -12.10
C ARG A 72 -8.48 -4.54 -11.42
N ALA A 73 -7.81 -4.32 -10.31
CA ALA A 73 -7.13 -5.37 -9.55
C ALA A 73 -8.15 -6.39 -9.01
N ASP A 74 -7.78 -7.67 -9.02
CA ASP A 74 -8.57 -8.71 -8.34
C ASP A 74 -8.43 -8.60 -6.81
N LEU A 75 -7.32 -8.04 -6.34
CA LEU A 75 -7.06 -7.66 -4.96
C LEU A 75 -6.02 -6.55 -4.91
N VAL A 76 -6.29 -5.48 -4.18
CA VAL A 76 -5.28 -4.51 -3.77
C VAL A 76 -4.76 -4.90 -2.39
N VAL A 77 -3.45 -4.92 -2.21
CA VAL A 77 -2.81 -5.16 -0.92
C VAL A 77 -1.94 -3.96 -0.57
N GLY A 78 -2.14 -3.41 0.61
CA GLY A 78 -1.35 -2.29 1.10
C GLY A 78 -1.21 -2.30 2.62
N PHE A 79 -0.52 -1.31 3.14
CA PHE A 79 -0.30 -1.14 4.58
C PHE A 79 -0.84 0.22 5.03
N ASN A 80 -1.98 0.27 5.69
CA ASN A 80 -2.75 1.48 6.06
C ASN A 80 -3.40 2.21 4.88
N VAL A 81 -3.54 1.56 3.74
CA VAL A 81 -4.03 2.20 2.50
C VAL A 81 -5.48 2.67 2.60
N ILE A 82 -6.32 1.97 3.36
CA ILE A 82 -7.73 2.36 3.54
C ILE A 82 -7.85 3.70 4.27
N ASN A 83 -7.04 3.91 5.31
CA ASN A 83 -7.15 5.09 6.16
C ASN A 83 -6.24 6.25 5.73
N PHE A 84 -5.31 6.01 4.78
CA PHE A 84 -4.36 7.03 4.35
C PHE A 84 -4.33 7.18 2.82
N ASP A 85 -3.78 6.24 2.09
CA ASP A 85 -3.52 6.37 0.65
C ASP A 85 -4.79 6.61 -0.15
N TYR A 86 -5.86 5.88 0.13
CA TYR A 86 -7.14 6.09 -0.53
C TYR A 86 -7.73 7.46 -0.20
N GLU A 87 -7.59 7.96 1.03
CA GLU A 87 -8.02 9.31 1.37
C GLU A 87 -7.24 10.37 0.59
N VAL A 88 -5.93 10.20 0.38
CA VAL A 88 -5.13 11.07 -0.49
C VAL A 88 -5.63 11.01 -1.94
N LEU A 89 -5.82 9.80 -2.49
CA LEU A 89 -6.32 9.62 -3.86
C LEU A 89 -7.74 10.18 -4.06
N MET A 90 -8.61 10.10 -3.04
CA MET A 90 -9.94 10.71 -3.08
C MET A 90 -9.91 12.25 -3.10
N GLY A 91 -8.76 12.89 -2.99
CA GLY A 91 -8.56 14.29 -3.34
C GLY A 91 -8.56 14.56 -4.85
N TYR A 92 -8.38 13.51 -5.68
CA TYR A 92 -8.30 13.60 -7.14
C TYR A 92 -9.52 12.97 -7.85
N THR A 93 -10.32 12.19 -7.15
CA THR A 93 -11.46 11.48 -7.74
C THR A 93 -12.68 11.54 -6.82
N VAL A 94 -13.87 11.44 -7.41
CA VAL A 94 -15.15 11.32 -6.69
C VAL A 94 -15.48 9.87 -6.32
N LEU A 95 -14.64 8.92 -6.71
CA LEU A 95 -14.85 7.49 -6.47
C LEU A 95 -14.57 7.14 -5.01
N ASP A 96 -15.41 6.31 -4.42
CA ASP A 96 -15.24 5.76 -3.07
C ASP A 96 -14.33 4.53 -3.15
N LEU A 97 -13.02 4.75 -3.14
CA LEU A 97 -12.03 3.69 -3.33
C LEU A 97 -12.11 2.56 -2.29
N PRO A 98 -12.29 2.83 -0.98
CA PRO A 98 -12.48 1.78 0.01
C PRO A 98 -13.61 0.80 -0.29
N HIS A 99 -14.71 1.28 -0.90
CA HIS A 99 -15.86 0.44 -1.25
C HIS A 99 -15.76 -0.17 -2.66
N GLN A 100 -15.02 0.44 -3.57
CA GLN A 100 -14.92 -0.01 -4.96
C GLN A 100 -13.73 -0.93 -5.21
N CYS A 101 -12.65 -0.81 -4.45
CA CYS A 101 -11.50 -1.70 -4.54
C CYS A 101 -11.66 -2.87 -3.56
N ARG A 102 -11.46 -4.10 -4.05
CA ARG A 102 -11.30 -5.23 -3.15
C ARG A 102 -9.92 -5.14 -2.50
N THR A 103 -9.87 -4.78 -1.22
CA THR A 103 -8.63 -4.45 -0.52
C THR A 103 -8.36 -5.34 0.67
N LEU A 104 -7.11 -5.79 0.81
CA LEU A 104 -6.53 -6.31 2.02
C LEU A 104 -5.54 -5.27 2.57
N ASP A 105 -5.95 -4.54 3.59
CA ASP A 105 -5.07 -3.65 4.34
C ASP A 105 -4.43 -4.42 5.50
N LEU A 106 -3.13 -4.67 5.38
CA LEU A 106 -2.39 -5.50 6.33
C LEU A 106 -2.38 -4.88 7.74
N MET A 107 -2.24 -3.55 7.84
CA MET A 107 -2.25 -2.87 9.14
C MET A 107 -3.62 -2.98 9.81
N VAL A 108 -4.69 -2.74 9.06
CA VAL A 108 -6.07 -2.81 9.59
C VAL A 108 -6.40 -4.24 10.05
N ASP A 109 -5.98 -5.27 9.30
CA ASP A 109 -6.19 -6.66 9.70
C ASP A 109 -5.41 -7.02 10.98
N ILE A 110 -4.16 -6.59 11.09
CA ILE A 110 -3.32 -6.77 12.29
C ILE A 110 -3.92 -6.02 13.48
N GLU A 111 -4.31 -4.73 13.32
CA GLU A 111 -4.89 -3.90 14.36
C GLU A 111 -6.16 -4.51 14.95
N LYS A 112 -7.04 -5.06 14.11
CA LYS A 112 -8.26 -5.75 14.55
C LYS A 112 -7.99 -6.94 15.48
N LYS A 113 -6.84 -7.59 15.33
CA LYS A 113 -6.46 -8.78 16.13
C LYS A 113 -5.69 -8.42 17.38
N LEU A 114 -4.90 -7.35 17.34
CA LEU A 114 -4.06 -6.91 18.46
C LEU A 114 -4.70 -5.84 19.36
N GLY A 115 -5.66 -5.07 18.82
CA GLY A 115 -6.23 -3.90 19.50
C GLY A 115 -5.33 -2.65 19.47
N HIS A 116 -4.20 -2.69 18.76
CA HIS A 116 -3.32 -1.54 18.53
C HIS A 116 -2.58 -1.66 17.20
N ARG A 117 -2.09 -0.52 16.71
CA ARG A 117 -1.38 -0.42 15.43
C ARG A 117 0.08 -0.86 15.55
N LEU A 118 0.55 -1.51 14.50
CA LEU A 118 1.97 -1.75 14.24
C LEU A 118 2.36 -1.02 12.95
N GLY A 119 3.57 -0.49 12.87
CA GLY A 119 4.13 0.04 11.62
C GLY A 119 4.64 -1.08 10.71
N LEU A 120 4.71 -0.80 9.39
CA LEU A 120 5.26 -1.73 8.40
C LEU A 120 6.68 -2.17 8.77
N ASP A 121 7.53 -1.22 9.18
CA ASP A 121 8.91 -1.51 9.62
C ASP A 121 8.99 -2.51 10.77
N ALA A 122 8.10 -2.38 11.76
CA ALA A 122 8.09 -3.29 12.91
C ALA A 122 7.74 -4.73 12.48
N VAL A 123 6.75 -4.86 11.60
CA VAL A 123 6.32 -6.18 11.09
C VAL A 123 7.35 -6.75 10.12
N ALA A 124 7.88 -5.94 9.19
CA ALA A 124 8.88 -6.36 8.22
C ALA A 124 10.21 -6.75 8.89
N SER A 125 10.68 -5.94 9.83
CA SER A 125 11.90 -6.25 10.59
C SER A 125 11.77 -7.56 11.37
N ALA A 126 10.67 -7.74 12.07
CA ALA A 126 10.45 -8.92 12.89
C ALA A 126 10.21 -10.20 12.06
N SER A 127 9.46 -10.09 10.95
CA SER A 127 9.07 -11.24 10.12
C SER A 127 10.12 -11.60 9.07
N LEU A 128 10.81 -10.60 8.50
CA LEU A 128 11.68 -10.77 7.34
C LEU A 128 13.17 -10.45 7.63
N GLY A 129 13.47 -9.83 8.79
CA GLY A 129 14.82 -9.35 9.10
C GLY A 129 15.22 -8.11 8.27
N VAL A 130 14.26 -7.39 7.69
CA VAL A 130 14.50 -6.21 6.84
C VAL A 130 14.53 -4.95 7.69
N GLY A 131 15.61 -4.17 7.63
CA GLY A 131 15.75 -2.91 8.35
C GLY A 131 14.97 -1.75 7.69
N LYS A 132 14.74 -0.69 8.49
CA LYS A 132 14.13 0.56 8.03
C LYS A 132 15.06 1.30 7.05
N THR A 133 14.52 1.89 5.98
CA THR A 133 15.28 2.66 4.98
C THR A 133 15.06 4.17 5.06
N GLY A 134 14.01 4.64 5.73
CA GLY A 134 13.65 6.05 5.85
C GLY A 134 12.36 6.25 6.62
N ASP A 135 11.77 7.43 6.58
CA ASP A 135 10.41 7.67 7.05
C ASP A 135 9.65 8.63 6.09
N GLY A 136 8.32 8.69 6.22
CA GLY A 136 7.48 9.50 5.32
C GLY A 136 7.79 11.00 5.38
N LEU A 137 8.42 11.50 6.45
CA LEU A 137 8.87 12.90 6.53
C LEU A 137 10.09 13.14 5.63
N ASP A 138 10.94 12.14 5.44
CA ASP A 138 12.03 12.20 4.47
C ASP A 138 11.50 12.32 3.05
N ALA A 139 10.46 11.58 2.69
CA ALA A 139 9.83 11.66 1.37
C ALA A 139 9.28 13.06 1.06
N ILE A 140 8.64 13.72 2.04
CA ILE A 140 8.15 15.10 1.90
C ILE A 140 9.30 16.10 1.75
N ARG A 141 10.39 15.92 2.49
CA ARG A 141 11.60 16.76 2.33
C ARG A 141 12.18 16.60 0.93
N TRP A 142 12.35 15.36 0.44
CA TRP A 142 12.83 15.09 -0.92
C TRP A 142 11.93 15.69 -1.99
N TRP A 143 10.60 15.66 -1.78
CA TRP A 143 9.67 16.32 -2.69
C TRP A 143 9.94 17.81 -2.81
N ARG A 144 10.12 18.51 -1.67
CA ARG A 144 10.45 19.95 -1.63
C ARG A 144 11.81 20.27 -2.26
N GLU A 145 12.73 19.32 -2.23
CA GLU A 145 14.07 19.42 -2.83
C GLU A 145 14.09 18.97 -4.30
N GLY A 146 12.97 18.48 -4.87
CA GLY A 146 12.91 17.95 -6.23
C GLY A 146 13.59 16.61 -6.43
N ARG A 147 13.87 15.86 -5.37
CA ARG A 147 14.56 14.56 -5.33
C ARG A 147 13.60 13.42 -5.55
N VAL A 148 13.00 13.35 -6.76
CA VAL A 148 11.92 12.40 -7.08
C VAL A 148 12.41 10.95 -7.13
N LEU A 149 13.69 10.72 -7.48
CA LEU A 149 14.24 9.35 -7.53
C LEU A 149 14.31 8.72 -6.15
N GLU A 150 14.73 9.47 -5.14
CA GLU A 150 14.79 8.98 -3.76
C GLU A 150 13.41 8.64 -3.22
N ILE A 151 12.38 9.44 -3.56
CA ILE A 151 10.99 9.12 -3.22
C ILE A 151 10.55 7.83 -3.91
N ALA A 152 10.88 7.66 -5.19
CA ALA A 152 10.53 6.47 -5.95
C ALA A 152 11.20 5.21 -5.37
N GLU A 153 12.48 5.28 -5.02
CA GLU A 153 13.21 4.17 -4.39
C GLU A 153 12.60 3.79 -3.04
N TYR A 154 12.28 4.79 -2.22
CA TYR A 154 11.67 4.60 -0.91
C TYR A 154 10.28 3.95 -1.02
N CYS A 155 9.37 4.51 -1.84
CA CYS A 155 8.04 3.97 -2.06
C CYS A 155 8.06 2.57 -2.70
N CYS A 156 8.98 2.31 -3.68
CA CYS A 156 9.18 0.96 -4.22
C CYS A 156 9.62 -0.04 -3.14
N PHE A 157 10.45 0.40 -2.20
CA PHE A 157 10.87 -0.44 -1.08
C PHE A 157 9.69 -0.78 -0.15
N ASP A 158 8.81 0.18 0.15
CA ASP A 158 7.64 -0.04 0.99
C ASP A 158 6.62 -0.96 0.31
N VAL A 159 6.39 -0.82 -0.99
CA VAL A 159 5.60 -1.78 -1.79
C VAL A 159 6.22 -3.18 -1.75
N LYS A 160 7.54 -3.29 -1.88
CA LYS A 160 8.26 -4.58 -1.78
C LYS A 160 8.11 -5.19 -0.38
N CYS A 161 8.30 -4.40 0.67
CA CYS A 161 8.13 -4.86 2.06
C CYS A 161 6.70 -5.35 2.30
N THR A 162 5.69 -4.57 1.87
CA THR A 162 4.28 -4.95 1.97
C THR A 162 4.00 -6.28 1.28
N LYS A 163 4.52 -6.46 0.06
CA LYS A 163 4.41 -7.73 -0.68
C LYS A 163 5.02 -8.89 0.09
N LEU A 164 6.26 -8.74 0.55
CA LEU A 164 6.97 -9.81 1.26
C LEU A 164 6.32 -10.14 2.61
N VAL A 165 5.82 -9.15 3.35
CA VAL A 165 5.05 -9.36 4.59
C VAL A 165 3.76 -10.13 4.31
N HIS A 166 3.03 -9.78 3.24
CA HIS A 166 1.83 -10.50 2.83
C HIS A 166 2.13 -11.96 2.49
N GLU A 167 3.15 -12.21 1.66
CA GLU A 167 3.57 -13.57 1.27
C GLU A 167 4.05 -14.40 2.47
N PHE A 168 4.82 -13.78 3.37
CA PHE A 168 5.25 -14.41 4.62
C PHE A 168 4.04 -14.80 5.49
N GLY A 169 3.10 -13.88 5.67
CA GLY A 169 1.89 -14.11 6.44
C GLY A 169 1.01 -15.19 5.82
N ALA A 170 0.83 -15.18 4.49
CA ALA A 170 0.06 -16.18 3.77
C ALA A 170 0.66 -17.59 3.90
N THR A 171 2.00 -17.69 3.85
CA THR A 171 2.71 -18.97 3.96
C THR A 171 2.75 -19.47 5.40
N ASN A 172 3.09 -18.61 6.37
CA ASN A 172 3.32 -19.02 7.77
C ASN A 172 2.06 -18.91 8.64
N LYS A 173 0.96 -18.38 8.10
CA LYS A 173 -0.30 -18.11 8.82
C LYS A 173 -0.14 -17.19 10.04
N LYS A 174 0.93 -16.45 10.08
CA LYS A 174 1.26 -15.46 11.11
C LYS A 174 2.26 -14.44 10.60
N VAL A 175 2.26 -13.26 11.22
CA VAL A 175 3.35 -12.29 11.14
C VAL A 175 3.96 -12.07 12.50
N LEU A 176 5.19 -11.59 12.55
CA LEU A 176 5.95 -11.36 13.77
C LEU A 176 6.07 -9.86 14.05
N TYR A 177 6.22 -9.52 15.33
CA TYR A 177 6.56 -8.17 15.81
C TYR A 177 7.28 -8.27 17.14
N ASP A 178 8.01 -7.23 17.51
CA ASP A 178 8.59 -7.14 18.83
C ASP A 178 7.74 -6.18 19.69
N ASP A 179 7.37 -6.62 20.89
CA ASP A 179 6.60 -5.80 21.82
C ASP A 179 7.48 -4.68 22.46
N ARG A 180 6.87 -3.83 23.30
CA ARG A 180 7.59 -2.75 24.01
C ARG A 180 8.75 -3.21 24.88
N PHE A 181 8.80 -4.50 25.21
CA PHE A 181 9.88 -5.13 25.97
C PHE A 181 10.89 -5.86 25.08
N LYS A 182 10.83 -5.64 23.75
CA LYS A 182 11.65 -6.32 22.73
C LYS A 182 11.50 -7.84 22.75
N GLN A 183 10.35 -8.34 23.20
CA GLN A 183 10.03 -9.77 23.11
C GLN A 183 9.31 -10.05 21.80
N ARG A 184 9.81 -11.05 21.07
CA ARG A 184 9.21 -11.51 19.83
C ARG A 184 7.83 -12.11 20.07
N LYS A 185 6.82 -11.56 19.43
CA LYS A 185 5.43 -11.99 19.44
C LYS A 185 4.96 -12.34 18.03
N ASN A 186 3.79 -12.93 17.91
CA ASN A 186 3.17 -13.17 16.61
C ASN A 186 1.68 -12.82 16.61
N VAL A 187 1.16 -12.56 15.41
CA VAL A 187 -0.25 -12.37 15.12
C VAL A 187 -0.66 -13.40 14.09
N ALA A 188 -1.67 -14.21 14.38
CA ALA A 188 -2.23 -15.13 13.41
C ALA A 188 -2.95 -14.36 12.30
N VAL A 189 -2.72 -14.74 11.03
CA VAL A 189 -3.36 -14.14 9.86
C VAL A 189 -3.91 -15.23 8.91
N GLU A 190 -4.96 -14.88 8.17
CA GLU A 190 -5.62 -15.80 7.22
C GLU A 190 -5.46 -15.29 5.77
N TRP A 191 -4.31 -14.66 5.50
CA TRP A 191 -4.04 -14.12 4.17
C TRP A 191 -3.80 -15.24 3.15
N VAL A 192 -4.07 -14.91 1.88
CA VAL A 192 -3.87 -15.81 0.73
C VAL A 192 -3.28 -15.00 -0.44
N VAL A 193 -2.34 -15.59 -1.15
CA VAL A 193 -1.71 -15.05 -2.36
C VAL A 193 -2.39 -15.58 -3.61
#